data_e16c878aa262274eb33667be47de4940
#
_entry.id   e16c878aa262274eb33667be47de4940
#
_cell.length_a   1.000
_cell.length_b   1.000
_cell.length_c   1.000
_cell.angle_alpha   90.00
_cell.angle_beta   90.00
_cell.angle_gamma   90.00
#
_symmetry.space_group_name_H-M   'P 1'
#
loop_
_entity.id
_entity.type
_entity.pdbx_description
1 polymer ?
#
loop_
_entity_poly.entity_id
_entity_poly.type
_entity_poly.pdbx_seq_one_letter_code
_entity_poly.pdbx_strand_id
1 'polypeptide(L)'
;MSTPLLITTIIIVMIAMLFLLSRLNQSKGNVRTKERMLATLKRLGEYVSSENDFERRDTIIRLDNLLSKSLNYKYNNSESCGDNLKKADKIFRKDTYQNLWDAHKLRNEVVHNNRSISIEESENSYHIYKLCIKKILR
;
A
#
# COMPACT_ATOMS: atom_id res chain seq x y z
N MET A 1 37.11 -39.29 3.64
CA MET A 1 35.67 -39.06 3.75
C MET A 1 34.93 -40.11 2.94
N SER A 2 33.98 -40.79 3.53
CA SER A 2 33.22 -41.81 2.77
C SER A 2 32.35 -41.11 1.69
N THR A 3 32.29 -41.70 0.51
CA THR A 3 31.51 -41.18 -0.63
C THR A 3 30.05 -40.76 -0.26
N PRO A 4 29.30 -41.48 0.60
CA PRO A 4 27.98 -41.07 1.03
C PRO A 4 27.99 -39.78 1.85
N LEU A 5 28.97 -39.53 2.66
CA LEU A 5 29.09 -38.31 3.47
C LEU A 5 29.37 -37.09 2.59
N LEU A 6 30.15 -37.23 1.54
CA LEU A 6 30.41 -36.18 0.56
C LEU A 6 29.17 -35.82 -0.24
N ILE A 7 28.36 -36.80 -0.66
CA ILE A 7 27.11 -36.59 -1.37
C ILE A 7 26.10 -35.83 -0.47
N THR A 8 25.98 -36.27 0.79
CA THR A 8 25.03 -35.59 1.72
C THR A 8 25.41 -34.14 2.00
N THR A 9 26.72 -33.84 2.15
CA THR A 9 27.17 -32.44 2.35
C THR A 9 26.89 -31.57 1.12
N ILE A 10 27.08 -32.07 -0.10
CA ILE A 10 26.78 -31.35 -1.34
C ILE A 10 25.27 -31.04 -1.42
N ILE A 11 24.41 -32.02 -1.11
CA ILE A 11 22.94 -31.81 -1.13
C ILE A 11 22.53 -30.72 -0.13
N ILE A 12 23.07 -30.75 1.10
CA ILE A 12 22.76 -29.75 2.12
C ILE A 12 23.17 -28.33 1.66
N VAL A 13 24.38 -28.20 1.10
CA VAL A 13 24.88 -26.91 0.59
C VAL A 13 23.99 -26.40 -0.55
N MET A 14 23.56 -27.28 -1.45
CA MET A 14 22.69 -26.91 -2.57
C MET A 14 21.31 -26.44 -2.09
N ILE A 15 20.72 -27.11 -1.10
CA ILE A 15 19.45 -26.70 -0.48
C ILE A 15 19.60 -25.34 0.22
N ALA A 16 20.66 -25.13 0.97
CA ALA A 16 20.94 -23.86 1.64
C ALA A 16 21.12 -22.72 0.63
N MET A 17 21.81 -22.96 -0.47
CA MET A 17 21.99 -21.99 -1.56
C MET A 17 20.66 -21.63 -2.24
N LEU A 18 19.81 -22.61 -2.54
CA LEU A 18 18.48 -22.36 -3.10
C LEU A 18 17.60 -21.54 -2.15
N PHE A 19 17.67 -21.82 -0.86
CA PHE A 19 16.94 -21.06 0.16
C PHE A 19 17.41 -19.60 0.25
N LEU A 20 18.73 -19.36 0.21
CA LEU A 20 19.30 -18.01 0.19
C LEU A 20 18.89 -17.24 -1.08
N LEU A 21 18.97 -17.87 -2.25
CA LEU A 21 18.55 -17.26 -3.52
C LEU A 21 17.06 -16.90 -3.50
N SER A 22 16.20 -17.77 -2.98
CA SER A 22 14.77 -17.52 -2.81
C SER A 22 14.51 -16.31 -1.91
N ARG A 23 15.22 -16.20 -0.77
CA ARG A 23 15.11 -15.04 0.13
C ARG A 23 15.54 -13.72 -0.52
N LEU A 24 16.65 -13.74 -1.27
CA LEU A 24 17.14 -12.55 -1.98
C LEU A 24 16.16 -12.10 -3.06
N ASN A 25 15.57 -13.03 -3.78
CA ASN A 25 14.58 -12.72 -4.83
C ASN A 25 13.28 -12.14 -4.24
N GLN A 26 12.81 -12.69 -3.12
CA GLN A 26 11.64 -12.18 -2.40
C GLN A 26 11.87 -10.74 -1.88
N SER A 27 13.07 -10.46 -1.34
CA SER A 27 13.43 -9.12 -0.88
C SER A 27 13.40 -8.09 -2.01
N LYS A 28 13.96 -8.42 -3.18
CA LYS A 28 13.93 -7.55 -4.37
C LYS A 28 12.49 -7.31 -4.86
N GLY A 29 11.63 -8.32 -4.85
CA GLY A 29 10.23 -8.20 -5.20
C GLY A 29 9.48 -7.24 -4.29
N ASN A 30 9.72 -7.31 -2.99
CA ASN A 30 9.12 -6.43 -2.00
C ASN A 30 9.54 -4.96 -2.17
N VAL A 31 10.81 -4.69 -2.41
CA VAL A 31 11.31 -3.33 -2.68
C VAL A 31 10.65 -2.74 -3.92
N ARG A 32 10.63 -3.48 -5.03
CA ARG A 32 9.99 -3.04 -6.29
C ARG A 32 8.50 -2.75 -6.11
N THR A 33 7.80 -3.54 -5.30
CA THR A 33 6.37 -3.33 -5.03
C THR A 33 6.13 -2.03 -4.27
N LYS A 34 6.91 -1.75 -3.23
CA LYS A 34 6.85 -0.48 -2.49
C LYS A 34 7.16 0.72 -3.39
N GLU A 35 8.20 0.64 -4.19
CA GLU A 35 8.60 1.71 -5.12
C GLU A 35 7.48 2.01 -6.13
N ARG A 36 6.82 1.00 -6.70
CA ARG A 36 5.68 1.17 -7.60
C ARG A 36 4.49 1.86 -6.91
N MET A 37 4.18 1.48 -5.67
CA MET A 37 3.12 2.12 -4.90
C MET A 37 3.44 3.59 -4.63
N LEU A 38 4.67 3.91 -4.24
CA LEU A 38 5.11 5.29 -4.00
C LEU A 38 5.15 6.13 -5.28
N ALA A 39 5.56 5.56 -6.41
CA ALA A 39 5.52 6.23 -7.71
C ALA A 39 4.07 6.52 -8.13
N THR A 40 3.16 5.58 -7.92
CA THR A 40 1.72 5.77 -8.17
C THR A 40 1.15 6.89 -7.29
N LEU A 41 1.49 6.91 -6.01
CA LEU A 41 1.08 7.95 -5.07
C LEU A 41 1.54 9.33 -5.53
N LYS A 42 2.80 9.47 -5.97
CA LYS A 42 3.35 10.72 -6.49
C LYS A 42 2.58 11.20 -7.72
N ARG A 43 2.33 10.30 -8.69
CA ARG A 43 1.60 10.62 -9.92
C ARG A 43 0.16 11.06 -9.64
N LEU A 44 -0.54 10.43 -8.70
CA LEU A 44 -1.89 10.82 -8.31
C LEU A 44 -1.93 12.23 -7.73
N GLY A 45 -0.86 12.67 -7.08
CA GLY A 45 -0.73 14.04 -6.56
C GLY A 45 -0.79 15.14 -7.63
N GLU A 46 -0.56 14.82 -8.89
CA GLU A 46 -0.61 15.79 -10.00
C GLU A 46 -2.06 16.15 -10.39
N TYR A 47 -3.04 15.33 -10.01
CA TYR A 47 -4.46 15.49 -10.39
C TYR A 47 -5.35 16.02 -9.27
N VAL A 48 -4.84 16.16 -8.05
CA VAL A 48 -5.68 16.56 -6.90
C VAL A 48 -6.17 18.00 -6.98
N SER A 49 -5.42 18.86 -7.66
CA SER A 49 -5.77 20.28 -7.88
C SER A 49 -6.39 20.52 -9.27
N SER A 50 -6.80 19.47 -9.98
CA SER A 50 -7.43 19.62 -11.29
C SER A 50 -8.71 20.44 -11.20
N GLU A 51 -8.95 21.33 -12.16
CA GLU A 51 -10.23 22.05 -12.30
C GLU A 51 -11.40 21.11 -12.66
N ASN A 52 -11.09 19.90 -13.20
CA ASN A 52 -12.09 18.91 -13.55
C ASN A 52 -12.49 18.06 -12.34
N ASP A 53 -13.75 18.16 -11.90
CA ASP A 53 -14.30 17.37 -10.80
C ASP A 53 -14.17 15.85 -11.02
N PHE A 54 -14.36 15.38 -12.25
CA PHE A 54 -14.21 13.95 -12.56
C PHE A 54 -12.78 13.44 -12.31
N GLU A 55 -11.78 14.24 -12.64
CA GLU A 55 -10.37 13.87 -12.38
C GLU A 55 -10.08 13.86 -10.88
N ARG A 56 -10.59 14.82 -10.12
CA ARG A 56 -10.44 14.82 -8.67
C ARG A 56 -11.11 13.59 -8.03
N ARG A 57 -12.33 13.27 -8.45
CA ARG A 57 -13.08 12.09 -7.96
C ARG A 57 -12.35 10.78 -8.29
N ASP A 58 -11.91 10.61 -9.53
CA ASP A 58 -11.11 9.43 -9.93
C ASP A 58 -9.83 9.32 -9.11
N THR A 59 -9.18 10.45 -8.85
CA THR A 59 -7.97 10.50 -8.03
C THR A 59 -8.23 10.02 -6.61
N ILE A 60 -9.30 10.46 -5.95
CA ILE A 60 -9.66 10.00 -4.60
C ILE A 60 -9.96 8.50 -4.57
N ILE A 61 -10.66 7.98 -5.56
CA ILE A 61 -10.93 6.54 -5.68
C ILE A 61 -9.62 5.76 -5.81
N ARG A 62 -8.70 6.22 -6.63
CA ARG A 62 -7.39 5.56 -6.83
C ARG A 62 -6.48 5.66 -5.61
N LEU A 63 -6.54 6.76 -4.87
CA LEU A 63 -5.81 6.93 -3.61
C LEU A 63 -6.28 5.92 -2.55
N ASP A 64 -7.59 5.74 -2.40
CA ASP A 64 -8.15 4.75 -1.49
C ASP A 64 -7.82 3.31 -1.91
N ASN A 65 -7.87 3.03 -3.21
CA ASN A 65 -7.42 1.74 -3.75
C ASN A 65 -5.92 1.50 -3.47
N LEU A 66 -5.10 2.53 -3.53
CA LEU A 66 -3.68 2.44 -3.21
C LEU A 66 -3.45 2.23 -1.71
N LEU A 67 -4.24 2.89 -0.85
CA LEU A 67 -4.27 2.62 0.59
C LEU A 67 -4.61 1.16 0.86
N SER A 68 -5.67 0.63 0.24
CA SER A 68 -6.08 -0.77 0.37
C SER A 68 -4.95 -1.73 -0.01
N LYS A 69 -4.30 -1.50 -1.15
CA LYS A 69 -3.14 -2.30 -1.59
C LYS A 69 -1.97 -2.22 -0.61
N SER A 70 -1.71 -1.06 -0.05
CA SER A 70 -0.63 -0.86 0.94
C SER A 70 -0.91 -1.60 2.25
N LEU A 71 -2.16 -1.58 2.71
CA LEU A 71 -2.61 -2.33 3.89
C LEU A 71 -2.56 -3.84 3.64
N ASN A 72 -3.06 -4.32 2.49
CA ASN A 72 -2.98 -5.72 2.10
C ASN A 72 -1.52 -6.21 2.04
N TYR A 73 -0.63 -5.37 1.50
CA TYR A 73 0.80 -5.65 1.48
C TYR A 73 1.38 -5.76 2.90
N LYS A 74 1.03 -4.83 3.80
CA LYS A 74 1.51 -4.82 5.18
C LYS A 74 1.03 -6.03 5.98
N TYR A 75 -0.25 -6.38 5.84
CA TYR A 75 -0.87 -7.48 6.59
C TYR A 75 -0.81 -8.82 5.88
N ASN A 76 -0.24 -8.85 4.67
CA ASN A 76 -0.14 -10.05 3.83
C ASN A 76 -1.50 -10.77 3.68
N ASN A 77 -2.54 -10.02 3.34
CA ASN A 77 -3.91 -10.49 3.16
C ASN A 77 -4.56 -9.87 1.92
N SER A 78 -5.84 -10.18 1.68
CA SER A 78 -6.69 -9.64 0.62
C SER A 78 -8.02 -9.11 1.15
N GLU A 79 -8.03 -8.61 2.38
CA GLU A 79 -9.24 -8.09 3.03
C GLU A 79 -9.65 -6.73 2.46
N SER A 80 -10.88 -6.30 2.80
CA SER A 80 -11.37 -4.97 2.42
C SER A 80 -10.53 -3.86 3.05
N CYS A 81 -10.53 -2.67 2.41
CA CYS A 81 -9.86 -1.50 2.97
C CYS A 81 -10.35 -1.18 4.39
N GLY A 82 -11.67 -1.19 4.61
CA GLY A 82 -12.26 -0.91 5.92
C GLY A 82 -11.86 -1.91 6.99
N ASP A 83 -11.79 -3.21 6.68
CA ASP A 83 -11.39 -4.24 7.65
C ASP A 83 -9.91 -4.13 8.02
N ASN A 84 -9.06 -3.84 7.05
CA ASN A 84 -7.64 -3.57 7.31
C ASN A 84 -7.41 -2.25 8.05
N LEU A 85 -8.24 -1.22 7.79
CA LEU A 85 -8.18 0.03 8.55
C LEU A 85 -8.49 -0.19 10.03
N LYS A 86 -9.47 -1.03 10.38
CA LYS A 86 -9.75 -1.39 11.79
C LYS A 86 -8.55 -1.98 12.51
N LYS A 87 -7.72 -2.75 11.79
CA LYS A 87 -6.47 -3.33 12.33
C LYS A 87 -5.33 -2.31 12.45
N ALA A 88 -5.43 -1.19 11.74
CA ALA A 88 -4.38 -0.19 11.62
C ALA A 88 -4.44 0.91 12.70
N ASP A 89 -5.31 0.81 13.70
CA ASP A 89 -5.51 1.78 14.77
C ASP A 89 -4.20 2.11 15.52
N LYS A 90 -3.35 1.11 15.75
CA LYS A 90 -2.07 1.23 16.45
C LYS A 90 -0.93 1.78 15.58
N ILE A 91 -1.12 1.87 14.26
CA ILE A 91 -0.09 2.40 13.33
C ILE A 91 -0.02 3.93 13.42
N PHE A 92 -1.16 4.57 13.66
CA PHE A 92 -1.32 6.01 13.56
C PHE A 92 -1.63 6.65 14.90
N ARG A 93 -1.38 7.97 15.01
CA ARG A 93 -1.94 8.77 16.08
C ARG A 93 -3.46 8.88 15.88
N LYS A 94 -4.20 9.07 16.96
CA LYS A 94 -5.67 9.08 16.96
C LYS A 94 -6.27 10.09 15.96
N ASP A 95 -5.72 11.28 15.89
CA ASP A 95 -6.13 12.34 14.94
C ASP A 95 -5.89 11.94 13.48
N THR A 96 -4.70 11.43 13.18
CA THR A 96 -4.33 10.95 11.84
C THR A 96 -5.20 9.76 11.42
N TYR A 97 -5.47 8.85 12.35
CA TYR A 97 -6.34 7.69 12.11
C TYR A 97 -7.78 8.12 11.81
N GLN A 98 -8.31 9.08 12.56
CA GLN A 98 -9.65 9.63 12.31
C GLN A 98 -9.72 10.30 10.92
N ASN A 99 -8.75 11.13 10.59
CA ASN A 99 -8.68 11.79 9.28
C ASN A 99 -8.58 10.78 8.12
N LEU A 100 -7.88 9.67 8.32
CA LEU A 100 -7.81 8.60 7.31
C LEU A 100 -9.16 7.91 7.12
N TRP A 101 -9.92 7.66 8.20
CA TRP A 101 -11.28 7.16 8.11
C TRP A 101 -12.21 8.13 7.40
N ASP A 102 -12.06 9.43 7.64
CA ASP A 102 -12.89 10.45 6.98
C ASP A 102 -12.58 10.52 5.48
N ALA A 103 -11.31 10.41 5.09
CA ALA A 103 -10.91 10.29 3.68
C ALA A 103 -11.49 9.02 3.01
N HIS A 104 -11.47 7.88 3.70
CA HIS A 104 -12.10 6.64 3.22
C HIS A 104 -13.63 6.77 3.07
N LYS A 105 -14.32 7.43 4.02
CA LYS A 105 -15.75 7.73 3.93
C LYS A 105 -16.07 8.66 2.76
N LEU A 106 -15.26 9.71 2.57
CA LEU A 106 -15.41 10.62 1.43
C LEU A 106 -15.36 9.86 0.11
N ARG A 107 -14.40 8.94 -0.05
CA ARG A 107 -14.33 8.06 -1.23
C ARG A 107 -15.62 7.24 -1.41
N ASN A 108 -16.19 6.71 -0.33
CA ASN A 108 -17.43 5.94 -0.41
C ASN A 108 -18.61 6.82 -0.84
N GLU A 109 -18.71 8.06 -0.38
CA GLU A 109 -19.71 9.02 -0.84
C GLU A 109 -19.56 9.36 -2.32
N VAL A 110 -18.33 9.52 -2.80
CA VAL A 110 -18.03 9.74 -4.23
C VAL A 110 -18.54 8.59 -5.09
N VAL A 111 -18.28 7.35 -4.65
CA VAL A 111 -18.65 6.14 -5.43
C VAL A 111 -20.17 5.90 -5.38
N HIS A 112 -20.78 5.98 -4.21
CA HIS A 112 -22.17 5.57 -4.03
C HIS A 112 -23.18 6.70 -4.28
N ASN A 113 -22.81 7.94 -3.97
CA ASN A 113 -23.72 9.09 -4.02
C ASN A 113 -23.37 10.07 -5.14
N ASN A 114 -22.42 9.73 -6.01
CA ASN A 114 -21.95 10.59 -7.11
C ASN A 114 -21.55 12.01 -6.63
N ARG A 115 -21.00 12.13 -5.42
CA ARG A 115 -20.64 13.39 -4.79
C ARG A 115 -19.51 14.09 -5.54
N SER A 116 -19.66 15.38 -5.78
CA SER A 116 -18.58 16.27 -6.25
C SER A 116 -17.58 16.54 -5.14
N ILE A 117 -16.33 16.77 -5.51
CA ILE A 117 -15.22 17.07 -4.59
C ILE A 117 -14.63 18.43 -4.94
N SER A 118 -14.50 19.34 -3.96
CA SER A 118 -13.76 20.58 -4.14
C SER A 118 -12.26 20.33 -4.27
N ILE A 119 -11.53 21.31 -4.80
CA ILE A 119 -10.06 21.25 -4.86
C ILE A 119 -9.48 21.08 -3.45
N GLU A 120 -9.97 21.87 -2.49
CA GLU A 120 -9.52 21.81 -1.10
C GLU A 120 -9.75 20.41 -0.46
N GLU A 121 -10.91 19.81 -0.64
CA GLU A 121 -11.20 18.45 -0.15
C GLU A 121 -10.28 17.41 -0.79
N SER A 122 -10.01 17.55 -2.09
CA SER A 122 -9.11 16.66 -2.82
C SER A 122 -7.67 16.76 -2.32
N GLU A 123 -7.16 17.98 -2.14
CA GLU A 123 -5.80 18.23 -1.64
C GLU A 123 -5.64 17.75 -0.19
N ASN A 124 -6.60 18.04 0.69
CA ASN A 124 -6.59 17.58 2.08
C ASN A 124 -6.60 16.06 2.17
N SER A 125 -7.46 15.39 1.38
CA SER A 125 -7.51 13.93 1.33
C SER A 125 -6.20 13.34 0.82
N TYR A 126 -5.61 13.90 -0.23
CA TYR A 126 -4.31 13.48 -0.73
C TYR A 126 -3.22 13.58 0.33
N HIS A 127 -3.20 14.68 1.09
CA HIS A 127 -2.22 14.87 2.16
C HIS A 127 -2.30 13.73 3.19
N ILE A 128 -3.51 13.36 3.62
CA ILE A 128 -3.75 12.28 4.57
C ILE A 128 -3.35 10.93 3.98
N TYR A 129 -3.80 10.58 2.77
CA TYR A 129 -3.41 9.34 2.10
C TYR A 129 -1.90 9.23 1.94
N LYS A 130 -1.24 10.31 1.51
CA LYS A 130 0.22 10.36 1.32
C LYS A 130 0.97 10.09 2.61
N LEU A 131 0.58 10.73 3.71
CA LEU A 131 1.18 10.54 5.02
C LEU A 131 1.01 9.11 5.51
N CYS A 132 -0.20 8.57 5.40
CA CYS A 132 -0.53 7.24 5.89
C CYS A 132 0.09 6.13 5.04
N ILE A 133 0.00 6.19 3.72
CA ILE A 133 0.58 5.20 2.81
C ILE A 133 2.10 5.13 2.98
N LYS A 134 2.78 6.28 3.07
CA LYS A 134 4.23 6.30 3.33
C LYS A 134 4.59 5.67 4.67
N LYS A 135 3.75 5.84 5.70
CA LYS A 135 3.98 5.23 7.01
C LYS A 135 3.74 3.72 6.99
N ILE A 136 2.72 3.25 6.27
CA ILE A 136 2.42 1.82 6.10
C ILE A 136 3.56 1.08 5.39
N LEU A 137 4.15 1.71 4.36
CA LEU A 137 5.18 1.12 3.51
C LEU A 137 6.62 1.23 4.07
N ARG A 138 6.83 1.90 5.18
CA ARG A 138 8.12 1.89 5.90
C ARG A 138 8.40 0.55 6.54
#